data_5bf7c8233d73c7f0ceb64ccfdf8b8821
#
_entry.id   5bf7c8233d73c7f0ceb64ccfdf8b8821
#
_cell.length_a   1.000
_cell.length_b   1.000
_cell.length_c   1.000
_cell.angle_alpha   90.00
_cell.angle_beta   90.00
_cell.angle_gamma   90.00
#
_symmetry.space_group_name_H-M   'P 1'
#
loop_
_entity.id
_entity.type
_entity.pdbx_description
1 polymer ?
#
loop_
_entity_poly.entity_id
_entity_poly.type
_entity_poly.pdbx_seq_one_letter_code
_entity_poly.pdbx_strand_id
1 'polypeptide(L)'
;MDIPQKIRVMRKSEGLTQREFADIIGISYSALTSYEYGRNLPGLEITIKLFKHPRFRKYRDWFLFDEMEPKAGQVIPALARVGQDETESPHYGSNSGE
;
A
#
# COMPACT_ATOMS: atom_id res chain seq x y z
N MET A 1 10.20 2.15 -0.01
CA MET A 1 9.24 1.33 0.78
C MET A 1 9.03 0.02 0.04
N ASP A 2 9.18 -1.11 0.72
CA ASP A 2 9.02 -2.41 0.08
C ASP A 2 7.54 -2.81 -0.01
N ILE A 3 7.26 -3.92 -0.68
CA ILE A 3 5.88 -4.33 -0.92
C ILE A 3 5.12 -4.60 0.38
N PRO A 4 5.66 -5.33 1.36
CA PRO A 4 4.93 -5.53 2.62
C PRO A 4 4.58 -4.21 3.30
N GLN A 5 5.51 -3.25 3.31
CA GLN A 5 5.25 -1.94 3.91
C GLN A 5 4.18 -1.19 3.13
N LYS A 6 4.22 -1.26 1.79
CA LYS A 6 3.22 -0.59 0.96
C LYS A 6 1.81 -1.13 1.23
N ILE A 7 1.69 -2.44 1.42
CA ILE A 7 0.39 -3.05 1.72
C ILE A 7 -0.12 -2.52 3.06
N ARG A 8 0.74 -2.50 4.09
CA ARG A 8 0.33 -2.01 5.41
C ARG A 8 -0.06 -0.54 5.36
N VAL A 9 0.73 0.28 4.68
CA VAL A 9 0.48 1.71 4.61
C VAL A 9 -0.84 1.98 3.90
N MET A 10 -1.08 1.28 2.79
CA MET A 10 -2.32 1.44 2.04
C MET A 10 -3.52 1.05 2.89
N ARG A 11 -3.43 -0.07 3.58
CA ARG A 11 -4.51 -0.54 4.45
C ARG A 11 -4.79 0.45 5.57
N LYS A 12 -3.74 0.89 6.26
CA LYS A 12 -3.91 1.80 7.39
C LYS A 12 -4.39 3.17 6.94
N SER A 13 -3.98 3.62 5.77
CA SER A 13 -4.45 4.90 5.23
C SER A 13 -5.94 4.88 4.95
N GLU A 14 -6.52 3.69 4.73
CA GLU A 14 -7.95 3.54 4.54
C GLU A 14 -8.68 3.20 5.84
N GLY A 15 -7.96 3.17 6.96
CA GLY A 15 -8.58 2.93 8.26
C GLY A 15 -9.05 1.50 8.48
N LEU A 16 -8.41 0.53 7.82
CA LEU A 16 -8.89 -0.86 7.85
C LEU A 16 -8.02 -1.74 8.74
N THR A 17 -8.68 -2.67 9.44
CA THR A 17 -7.96 -3.76 10.10
C THR A 17 -7.52 -4.78 9.05
N GLN A 18 -6.63 -5.68 9.42
CA GLN A 18 -6.21 -6.74 8.51
C GLN A 18 -7.39 -7.62 8.08
N ARG A 19 -8.29 -7.94 9.00
CA ARG A 19 -9.44 -8.77 8.64
C ARG A 19 -10.37 -8.06 7.68
N GLU A 20 -10.62 -6.78 7.94
CA GLU A 20 -11.49 -6.01 7.05
C GLU A 20 -10.89 -5.92 5.65
N PHE A 21 -9.59 -5.68 5.57
CA PHE A 21 -8.92 -5.55 4.28
C PHE A 21 -8.96 -6.87 3.51
N ALA A 22 -8.66 -7.98 4.20
CA ALA A 22 -8.71 -9.30 3.57
C ALA A 22 -10.11 -9.60 3.04
N ASP A 23 -11.14 -9.28 3.84
CA ASP A 23 -12.52 -9.52 3.42
C ASP A 23 -12.88 -8.68 2.20
N ILE A 24 -12.50 -7.41 2.20
CA ILE A 24 -12.85 -6.51 1.11
C ILE A 24 -12.25 -6.97 -0.21
N ILE A 25 -10.98 -7.40 -0.20
CA ILE A 25 -10.35 -7.80 -1.46
C ILE A 25 -10.52 -9.29 -1.75
N GLY A 26 -11.19 -10.03 -0.86
CA GLY A 26 -11.55 -11.42 -1.16
C GLY A 26 -10.41 -12.41 -1.00
N ILE A 27 -9.54 -12.22 -0.01
CA ILE A 27 -8.48 -13.19 0.29
C ILE A 27 -8.58 -13.60 1.75
N SER A 28 -7.86 -14.66 2.11
CA SER A 28 -7.88 -15.12 3.50
C SER A 28 -7.05 -14.19 4.37
N TYR A 29 -7.40 -14.14 5.65
CA TYR A 29 -6.62 -13.40 6.63
C TYR A 29 -5.18 -13.89 6.65
N SER A 30 -5.00 -15.21 6.57
CA SER A 30 -3.68 -15.82 6.58
C SER A 30 -2.84 -15.37 5.39
N ALA A 31 -3.44 -15.28 4.22
CA ALA A 31 -2.72 -14.81 3.03
C ALA A 31 -2.30 -13.35 3.21
N LEU A 32 -3.21 -12.52 3.71
CA LEU A 32 -2.89 -11.10 3.89
C LEU A 32 -1.75 -10.91 4.89
N THR A 33 -1.81 -11.60 6.04
CA THR A 33 -0.74 -11.46 7.03
C THR A 33 0.59 -11.92 6.47
N SER A 34 0.58 -12.97 5.66
CA SER A 34 1.80 -13.46 5.01
C SER A 34 2.41 -12.39 4.10
N TYR A 35 1.57 -11.68 3.36
CA TYR A 35 2.05 -10.59 2.50
C TYR A 35 2.56 -9.42 3.34
N GLU A 36 1.87 -9.06 4.40
CA GLU A 36 2.27 -7.91 5.22
C GLU A 36 3.53 -8.18 6.03
N TYR A 37 3.81 -9.44 6.35
CA TYR A 37 5.03 -9.78 7.08
C TYR A 37 6.18 -10.18 6.15
N GLY A 38 5.95 -10.16 4.86
CA GLY A 38 7.02 -10.43 3.89
C GLY A 38 7.35 -11.90 3.68
N ARG A 39 6.48 -12.82 4.11
CA ARG A 39 6.72 -14.24 3.90
C ARG A 39 6.48 -14.64 2.46
N ASN A 40 5.49 -14.03 1.83
CA ASN A 40 5.16 -14.27 0.43
C ASN A 40 4.81 -12.96 -0.22
N LEU A 41 4.98 -12.88 -1.54
CA LEU A 41 4.51 -11.72 -2.30
C LEU A 41 3.17 -12.06 -2.92
N PRO A 42 2.25 -11.09 -3.00
CA PRO A 42 0.99 -11.34 -3.70
C PRO A 42 1.27 -11.60 -5.17
N GLY A 43 0.64 -12.64 -5.71
CA GLY A 43 0.76 -12.94 -7.12
C GLY A 43 -0.07 -11.98 -7.96
N LEU A 44 0.00 -12.17 -9.27
CA LEU A 44 -0.68 -11.28 -10.20
C LEU A 44 -2.19 -11.25 -9.99
N GLU A 45 -2.80 -12.42 -9.77
CA GLU A 45 -4.24 -12.46 -9.56
C GLU A 45 -4.69 -11.66 -8.36
N ILE A 46 -3.94 -11.75 -7.26
CA ILE A 46 -4.27 -11.02 -6.04
C ILE A 46 -4.06 -9.51 -6.27
N THR A 47 -3.00 -9.16 -6.97
CA THR A 47 -2.72 -7.77 -7.28
C THR A 47 -3.83 -7.15 -8.13
N ILE A 48 -4.35 -7.92 -9.09
CA ILE A 48 -5.46 -7.47 -9.90
C ILE A 48 -6.71 -7.27 -9.04
N LYS A 49 -7.03 -8.22 -8.16
CA LYS A 49 -8.17 -8.07 -7.26
C LYS A 49 -8.06 -6.81 -6.42
N LEU A 50 -6.86 -6.55 -5.90
CA LEU A 50 -6.63 -5.40 -5.06
C LEU A 50 -6.93 -4.10 -5.81
N PHE A 51 -6.38 -3.93 -7.00
CA PHE A 51 -6.51 -2.65 -7.68
C PHE A 51 -7.76 -2.53 -8.56
N LYS A 52 -8.54 -3.61 -8.68
CA LYS A 52 -9.87 -3.48 -9.25
C LYS A 52 -10.83 -2.92 -8.23
N HIS A 53 -10.52 -3.02 -6.94
CA HIS A 53 -11.42 -2.53 -5.91
C HIS A 53 -11.41 -1.00 -5.92
N PRO A 54 -12.57 -0.34 -5.90
CA PRO A 54 -12.64 1.12 -6.01
C PRO A 54 -11.85 1.87 -4.95
N ARG A 55 -11.73 1.31 -3.76
CA ARG A 55 -11.02 2.01 -2.68
C ARG A 55 -9.52 2.04 -2.88
N PHE A 56 -8.96 1.07 -3.60
CA PHE A 56 -7.51 0.95 -3.71
C PHE A 56 -6.98 1.30 -5.09
N ARG A 57 -7.86 1.42 -6.06
CA ARG A 57 -7.49 1.73 -7.44
C ARG A 57 -6.66 3.01 -7.54
N LYS A 58 -6.94 3.99 -6.69
CA LYS A 58 -6.24 5.27 -6.69
C LYS A 58 -4.78 5.16 -6.27
N TYR A 59 -4.36 4.03 -5.68
CA TYR A 59 -2.99 3.83 -5.22
C TYR A 59 -2.18 2.94 -6.17
N ARG A 60 -2.75 2.53 -7.30
CA ARG A 60 -2.12 1.59 -8.20
C ARG A 60 -0.74 2.05 -8.68
N ASP A 61 -0.65 3.28 -9.16
CA ASP A 61 0.59 3.76 -9.73
C ASP A 61 1.67 3.94 -8.65
N TRP A 62 1.26 4.41 -7.49
CA TRP A 62 2.19 4.50 -6.37
C TRP A 62 2.69 3.12 -5.95
N PHE A 63 1.78 2.16 -5.85
CA PHE A 63 2.14 0.82 -5.39
C PHE A 63 3.11 0.14 -6.37
N LEU A 64 2.83 0.24 -7.65
CA LEU A 64 3.60 -0.48 -8.66
C LEU A 64 4.84 0.26 -9.10
N PHE A 65 4.77 1.59 -9.18
CA PHE A 65 5.83 2.36 -9.85
C PHE A 65 6.34 3.54 -9.04
N ASP A 66 5.85 3.73 -7.82
CA ASP A 66 6.21 4.90 -6.99
C ASP A 66 5.89 6.22 -7.70
N GLU A 67 4.78 6.25 -8.41
CA GLU A 67 4.36 7.42 -9.17
C GLU A 67 3.01 7.93 -8.70
N MET A 68 2.69 9.15 -9.07
CA MET A 68 1.44 9.77 -8.72
C MET A 68 1.02 10.66 -9.87
N GLU A 69 -0.28 10.62 -10.24
CA GLU A 69 -0.83 11.52 -11.25
C GLU A 69 -2.25 11.89 -10.82
N PRO A 70 -2.37 12.98 -10.04
CA PRO A 70 -3.68 13.35 -9.49
C PRO A 70 -4.75 13.59 -10.54
N LYS A 71 -4.36 14.11 -11.72
CA LYS A 71 -5.34 14.35 -12.78
C LYS A 71 -5.94 13.06 -13.31
N ALA A 72 -5.21 11.95 -13.17
CA ALA A 72 -5.71 10.64 -13.57
C ALA A 72 -6.30 9.89 -12.39
N GLY A 73 -6.47 10.56 -11.24
CA GLY A 73 -7.03 9.90 -10.07
C GLY A 73 -6.03 9.06 -9.29
N GLN A 74 -4.74 9.20 -9.56
CA GLN A 74 -3.72 8.39 -8.89
C GLN A 74 -3.02 9.23 -7.83
N VAL A 75 -3.02 8.72 -6.59
CA VAL A 75 -2.51 9.47 -5.44
C VAL A 75 -1.64 8.58 -4.58
N ILE A 76 -0.93 9.20 -3.65
CA ILE A 76 -0.12 8.51 -2.66
C ILE A 76 -0.96 8.36 -1.40
N PRO A 77 -0.95 7.19 -0.74
CA PRO A 77 -1.71 7.04 0.51
C PRO A 77 -1.26 8.06 1.55
N ALA A 78 -2.18 8.53 2.36
CA ALA A 78 -1.90 9.59 3.33
C ALA A 78 -0.72 9.27 4.24
N LEU A 79 -0.63 8.03 4.73
CA LEU A 79 0.46 7.67 5.64
C LEU A 79 1.81 7.62 4.94
N ALA A 80 1.83 7.36 3.65
CA ALA A 80 3.08 7.42 2.89
C ALA A 80 3.53 8.87 2.73
N ARG A 81 2.57 9.80 2.58
CA ARG A 81 2.92 11.22 2.45
C ARG A 81 3.49 11.80 3.74
N VAL A 82 2.99 11.34 4.88
CA VAL A 82 3.52 11.82 6.15
C VAL A 82 5.00 11.47 6.25
N GLY A 83 5.38 10.25 5.89
CA GLY A 83 6.78 9.86 5.91
C GLY A 83 7.61 10.66 4.94
N GLN A 84 7.07 10.99 3.78
CA GLN A 84 7.82 11.77 2.81
C GLN A 84 8.00 13.19 3.27
N ASP A 85 7.03 13.75 3.94
CA ASP A 85 7.17 15.12 4.41
C ASP A 85 8.26 15.24 5.42
N GLU A 86 8.52 14.19 6.21
CA GLU A 86 9.56 14.28 7.18
C GLU A 86 10.91 14.20 6.58
N THR A 87 11.05 13.73 5.39
CA THR A 87 12.36 13.59 4.87
C THR A 87 12.92 14.80 4.33
N GLU A 88 12.27 15.88 4.41
CA GLU A 88 12.90 17.02 4.04
C GLU A 88 14.05 17.16 4.70
N SER A 89 14.14 16.53 5.51
CA SER A 89 15.33 16.53 6.04
C SER A 89 15.92 15.34 5.69
N PRO A 90 15.97 14.95 5.39
CA PRO A 90 16.33 13.95 5.17
C PRO A 90 16.50 12.93 5.73
N HIS A 91 15.69 12.64 5.94
CA HIS A 91 15.58 11.64 6.52
C HIS A 91 15.41 10.72 6.61
N TYR A 92 15.05 10.62 6.39
CA TYR A 92 14.81 9.59 6.61
C TYR A 92 15.10 8.94 6.40
N GLY A 93 14.89 9.29 6.11
CA GLY A 93 15.15 8.50 5.78
C GLY A 93 15.20 7.85 5.73
N SER A 94 15.05 8.00 5.52
CA SER A 94 15.18 7.30 5.54
C SER A 94 15.04 6.77 5.61
N ASN A 95 14.72 6.99 5.35
CA ASN A 95 14.59 6.42 5.44
C ASN A 95 14.49 5.97 5.53
N SER A 96 14.36 6.39 5.29
CA SER A 96 14.37 5.95 5.40
C SER A 96 14.10 5.55 5.63
N GLY A 97 13.80 5.97 5.63
CA GLY A 97 13.72 5.55 5.72
C GLY A 97 13.44 5.37 5.94
N GLU A 98 13.18 5.40 5.72
CA GLU A 98 13.11 5.19 5.82
C GLU A 98 13.08 5.01 5.93
#